data_b103a6171aa867c01b20398a2255d4c3
#
_entry.id   b103a6171aa867c01b20398a2255d4c3
#
_cell.length_a   1.000
_cell.length_b   1.000
_cell.length_c   1.000
_cell.angle_alpha   90.00
_cell.angle_beta   90.00
_cell.angle_gamma   90.00
#
_symmetry.space_group_name_H-M   'P 1'
#
loop_
_entity.id
_entity.type
_entity.pdbx_description
1 polymer ?
#
loop_
_entity_poly.entity_id
_entity_poly.type
_entity_poly.pdbx_seq_one_letter_code
_entity_poly.pdbx_strand_id
1 'polypeptide(L)'
;ESAVEKILNGNDTIVFFNVKINKREFLPGESFQAALQFRSSVDYEEVEIDVGIYTNNDPNLYFQATNKAYGKKVSLLKGEHELQVTIKNIPINNAMAKVAISIWQKNRTAKLFWWRIPVEFKGIDYSMGKNFLDVEYVFK
;
A
#
# COMPACT_ATOMS: atom_id res chain seq x y z
N GLU A 1 8.96 -9.24 10.16
CA GLU A 1 9.64 -9.66 8.94
C GLU A 1 9.96 -8.46 8.05
N SER A 2 11.18 -8.36 7.62
CA SER A 2 11.58 -7.35 6.65
C SER A 2 11.60 -7.97 5.27
N ALA A 3 10.91 -7.34 4.34
CA ALA A 3 10.77 -7.92 3.01
C ALA A 3 10.62 -6.82 1.97
N VAL A 4 11.67 -6.59 1.24
CA VAL A 4 11.70 -5.56 0.22
C VAL A 4 11.97 -6.20 -1.12
N GLU A 5 11.04 -6.09 -2.07
CA GLU A 5 11.28 -6.50 -3.43
C GLU A 5 12.06 -5.43 -4.18
N LYS A 6 11.60 -4.19 -4.07
CA LYS A 6 12.23 -3.10 -4.80
C LYS A 6 11.90 -1.76 -4.16
N ILE A 7 12.92 -0.93 -4.03
CA ILE A 7 12.78 0.46 -3.63
C ILE A 7 13.27 1.32 -4.79
N LEU A 8 12.45 2.27 -5.19
CA LEU A 8 12.82 3.29 -6.15
C LEU A 8 12.69 4.65 -5.49
N ASN A 9 13.78 5.39 -5.48
CA ASN A 9 13.75 6.78 -5.13
C ASN A 9 13.66 7.58 -6.44
N GLY A 10 12.63 8.37 -6.58
CA GLY A 10 12.49 9.27 -7.72
C GLY A 10 13.51 10.40 -7.70
N ASN A 11 14.05 10.69 -6.52
CA ASN A 11 15.18 11.56 -6.29
C ASN A 11 15.88 11.12 -4.99
N ASP A 12 17.02 11.75 -4.66
CA ASP A 12 17.83 11.36 -3.52
C ASP A 12 17.38 11.98 -2.19
N THR A 13 16.22 12.58 -2.14
CA THR A 13 15.73 13.27 -0.95
C THR A 13 15.14 12.34 0.11
N ILE A 14 14.69 11.16 -0.29
CA ILE A 14 14.13 10.16 0.61
C ILE A 14 15.12 9.00 0.78
N VAL A 15 15.55 8.77 2.01
CA VAL A 15 16.41 7.65 2.37
C VAL A 15 15.63 6.68 3.25
N PHE A 16 15.67 5.44 2.90
CA PHE A 16 14.87 4.38 3.49
C PHE A 16 15.70 3.57 4.47
N PHE A 17 15.16 3.29 5.66
CA PHE A 17 15.87 2.52 6.69
C PHE A 17 15.33 1.12 6.85
N ASN A 18 14.01 0.98 6.90
CA ASN A 18 13.43 -0.26 7.34
C ASN A 18 11.99 -0.39 6.84
N VAL A 19 11.60 -1.61 6.54
CA VAL A 19 10.22 -1.99 6.27
C VAL A 19 9.89 -3.22 7.08
N LYS A 20 8.77 -3.18 7.76
CA LYS A 20 8.20 -4.34 8.45
C LYS A 20 6.80 -4.59 7.95
N ILE A 21 6.48 -5.84 7.70
CA ILE A 21 5.13 -6.25 7.33
C ILE A 21 4.64 -7.29 8.32
N ASN A 22 3.32 -7.40 8.46
CA ASN A 22 2.74 -8.38 9.38
C ASN A 22 2.87 -9.81 8.85
N LYS A 23 2.59 -10.04 7.58
CA LYS A 23 2.68 -11.35 6.93
C LYS A 23 2.60 -11.21 5.42
N ARG A 24 2.86 -12.31 4.71
CA ARG A 24 2.80 -12.37 3.24
C ARG A 24 1.68 -13.23 2.69
N GLU A 25 1.04 -14.02 3.53
CA GLU A 25 -0.08 -14.87 3.14
C GLU A 25 -1.32 -14.42 3.89
N PHE A 26 -2.43 -14.27 3.16
CA PHE A 26 -3.66 -13.72 3.71
C PHE A 26 -4.84 -14.60 3.35
N LEU A 27 -5.70 -14.84 4.33
CA LEU A 27 -7.03 -15.38 4.11
C LEU A 27 -7.99 -14.22 3.79
N PRO A 28 -9.14 -14.50 3.16
CA PRO A 28 -10.13 -13.47 2.88
C PRO A 28 -10.52 -12.71 4.15
N GLY A 29 -10.59 -11.38 4.03
CA GLY A 29 -10.95 -10.50 5.14
C GLY A 29 -9.81 -10.14 6.09
N GLU A 30 -8.65 -10.78 5.97
CA GLU A 30 -7.51 -10.40 6.78
C GLU A 30 -6.91 -9.08 6.29
N SER A 31 -6.17 -8.42 7.16
CA SER A 31 -5.59 -7.11 6.88
C SER A 31 -4.09 -7.17 6.68
N PHE A 32 -3.61 -6.41 5.71
CA PHE A 32 -2.18 -6.17 5.50
C PHE A 32 -1.75 -4.97 6.32
N GLN A 33 -0.61 -5.08 6.97
CA GLN A 33 -0.01 -3.99 7.73
C GLN A 33 1.46 -3.86 7.36
N ALA A 34 1.89 -2.62 7.15
CA ALA A 34 3.29 -2.29 6.91
C ALA A 34 3.69 -1.06 7.71
N ALA A 35 4.91 -1.05 8.17
CA ALA A 35 5.55 0.11 8.78
C ALA A 35 6.83 0.42 8.00
N LEU A 36 6.90 1.63 7.46
CA LEU A 36 8.00 2.09 6.64
C LEU A 36 8.72 3.22 7.35
N GLN A 37 10.01 3.05 7.59
CA GLN A 37 10.85 4.06 8.24
C GLN A 37 11.79 4.67 7.23
N PHE A 38 11.78 5.99 7.14
CA PHE A 38 12.57 6.73 6.17
C PHE A 38 12.91 8.12 6.67
N ARG A 39 13.80 8.79 5.95
CA ARG A 39 14.17 10.18 6.22
C ARG A 39 13.99 11.00 4.96
N SER A 40 13.43 12.19 5.13
CA SER A 40 13.42 13.21 4.08
C SER A 40 14.46 14.27 4.37
N SER A 41 15.25 14.64 3.37
CA SER A 41 16.27 15.68 3.50
C SER A 41 15.72 17.08 3.26
N VAL A 42 14.48 17.20 2.79
CA VAL A 42 13.81 18.46 2.49
C VAL A 42 12.38 18.44 2.97
N ASP A 43 11.75 19.61 3.04
CA ASP A 43 10.33 19.74 3.32
C ASP A 43 9.52 19.59 2.03
N TYR A 44 8.45 18.78 2.11
CA TYR A 44 7.42 18.73 1.09
C TYR A 44 6.10 19.17 1.72
N GLU A 45 5.55 20.28 1.27
CA GLU A 45 4.34 20.85 1.84
C GLU A 45 3.12 19.94 1.61
N GLU A 46 3.10 19.27 0.48
CA GLU A 46 2.01 18.38 0.13
C GLU A 46 2.52 17.20 -0.67
N VAL A 47 2.18 16.01 -0.23
CA VAL A 47 2.51 14.77 -0.93
C VAL A 47 1.25 13.96 -1.17
N GLU A 48 1.31 13.09 -2.17
CA GLU A 48 0.28 12.09 -2.43
C GLU A 48 0.83 10.72 -2.07
N ILE A 49 0.11 10.02 -1.20
CA ILE A 49 0.45 8.65 -0.79
C ILE A 49 -0.53 7.72 -1.48
N ASP A 50 0.00 6.84 -2.31
CA ASP A 50 -0.79 5.81 -2.98
C ASP A 50 -0.50 4.46 -2.38
N VAL A 51 -1.56 3.70 -2.16
CA VAL A 51 -1.48 2.30 -1.78
C VAL A 51 -2.30 1.52 -2.79
N GLY A 52 -1.69 0.49 -3.37
CA GLY A 52 -2.36 -0.31 -4.38
C GLY A 52 -2.12 -1.79 -4.17
N ILE A 53 -3.07 -2.59 -4.64
CA ILE A 53 -2.92 -4.04 -4.78
C ILE A 53 -3.25 -4.39 -6.21
N TYR A 54 -2.37 -5.13 -6.86
CA TYR A 54 -2.65 -5.65 -8.19
C TYR A 54 -2.22 -7.10 -8.28
N THR A 55 -2.99 -7.88 -9.04
CA THR A 55 -2.76 -9.30 -9.17
C THR A 55 -1.92 -9.60 -10.39
N ASN A 56 -1.12 -10.67 -10.30
CA ASN A 56 -0.27 -11.07 -11.42
C ASN A 56 -1.09 -11.69 -12.57
N ASN A 57 -2.24 -12.27 -12.25
CA ASN A 57 -3.04 -13.04 -13.22
C ASN A 57 -4.05 -12.19 -13.97
N ASP A 58 -4.37 -11.02 -13.46
CA ASP A 58 -5.35 -10.14 -14.05
C ASP A 58 -4.89 -8.70 -13.87
N PRO A 59 -4.25 -8.10 -14.88
CA PRO A 59 -3.74 -6.73 -14.77
C PRO A 59 -4.84 -5.68 -14.62
N ASN A 60 -6.10 -6.03 -14.91
CA ASN A 60 -7.24 -5.13 -14.71
C ASN A 60 -7.77 -5.18 -13.29
N LEU A 61 -7.36 -6.17 -12.50
CA LEU A 61 -7.78 -6.29 -11.11
C LEU A 61 -6.81 -5.51 -10.23
N TYR A 62 -7.13 -4.24 -10.07
CA TYR A 62 -6.32 -3.30 -9.34
C TYR A 62 -7.16 -2.53 -8.34
N PHE A 63 -6.73 -2.50 -7.10
CA PHE A 63 -7.36 -1.74 -6.03
C PHE A 63 -6.40 -0.65 -5.59
N GLN A 64 -6.90 0.56 -5.45
CA GLN A 64 -6.07 1.71 -5.13
C GLN A 64 -6.76 2.62 -4.12
N ALA A 65 -5.95 3.19 -3.24
CA ALA A 65 -6.36 4.27 -2.35
C ALA A 65 -5.30 5.37 -2.38
N THR A 66 -5.73 6.61 -2.30
CA THR A 66 -4.86 7.77 -2.22
C THR A 66 -5.43 8.78 -1.24
N ASN A 67 -4.58 9.45 -0.48
CA ASN A 67 -5.01 10.47 0.46
C ASN A 67 -5.76 11.61 -0.25
N LYS A 68 -5.37 11.93 -1.47
CA LYS A 68 -6.02 12.98 -2.27
C LYS A 68 -7.49 12.66 -2.56
N ALA A 69 -7.79 11.39 -2.88
CA ALA A 69 -9.15 10.96 -3.16
C ALA A 69 -10.08 11.10 -1.95
N TYR A 70 -9.52 11.08 -0.76
CA TYR A 70 -10.27 11.28 0.49
C TYR A 70 -10.20 12.72 1.01
N GLY A 71 -9.67 13.64 0.22
CA GLY A 71 -9.57 15.05 0.59
C GLY A 71 -8.59 15.34 1.70
N LYS A 72 -7.69 14.43 2.00
CA LYS A 72 -6.70 14.60 3.07
C LYS A 72 -5.41 15.19 2.50
N LYS A 73 -4.92 16.25 3.14
CA LYS A 73 -3.62 16.83 2.84
C LYS A 73 -2.58 16.25 3.78
N VAL A 74 -1.45 15.83 3.22
CA VAL A 74 -0.33 15.28 3.98
C VAL A 74 0.92 16.07 3.63
N SER A 75 1.62 16.53 4.66
CA SER A 75 2.94 17.16 4.53
C SER A 75 4.00 16.17 4.93
N LEU A 76 5.15 16.26 4.30
CA LEU A 76 6.32 15.45 4.64
C LEU A 76 7.48 16.41 4.89
N LEU A 77 7.74 16.69 6.17
CA LEU A 77 8.78 17.63 6.55
C LEU A 77 10.13 16.95 6.63
N LYS A 78 11.18 17.74 6.54
CA LYS A 78 12.54 17.27 6.74
C LYS A 78 12.67 16.54 8.07
N GLY A 79 13.32 15.38 8.05
CA GLY A 79 13.55 14.57 9.23
C GLY A 79 13.12 13.12 9.06
N GLU A 80 13.09 12.40 10.15
CA GLU A 80 12.73 10.98 10.18
C GLU A 80 11.22 10.80 10.31
N HIS A 81 10.72 9.79 9.62
CA HIS A 81 9.29 9.48 9.58
C HIS A 81 9.06 7.98 9.66
N GLU A 82 7.91 7.64 10.20
CA GLU A 82 7.36 6.29 10.11
C GLU A 82 5.97 6.39 9.46
N LEU A 83 5.80 5.72 8.35
CA LEU A 83 4.51 5.58 7.70
C LEU A 83 3.95 4.20 8.03
N GLN A 84 2.82 4.16 8.71
CA GLN A 84 2.07 2.94 8.97
C GLN A 84 0.90 2.85 8.00
N VAL A 85 0.85 1.74 7.28
CA VAL A 85 -0.20 1.47 6.31
C VAL A 85 -0.96 0.24 6.75
N THR A 86 -2.28 0.36 6.82
CA THR A 86 -3.17 -0.77 7.09
C THR A 86 -4.20 -0.85 5.98
N ILE A 87 -4.22 -1.97 5.27
CA ILE A 87 -5.25 -2.26 4.28
C ILE A 87 -6.18 -3.28 4.92
N LYS A 88 -7.38 -2.83 5.25
CA LYS A 88 -8.35 -3.66 5.99
C LYS A 88 -9.21 -4.47 5.04
N ASN A 89 -9.56 -5.67 5.49
CA ASN A 89 -10.61 -6.49 4.88
C ASN A 89 -10.42 -6.62 3.36
N ILE A 90 -9.24 -7.09 2.96
CA ILE A 90 -8.88 -7.16 1.55
C ILE A 90 -9.82 -8.12 0.82
N PRO A 91 -10.54 -7.66 -0.21
CA PRO A 91 -11.61 -8.43 -0.84
C PRO A 91 -11.10 -9.37 -1.94
N ILE A 92 -9.93 -9.95 -1.77
CA ILE A 92 -9.34 -10.86 -2.74
C ILE A 92 -9.37 -12.26 -2.17
N ASN A 93 -9.98 -13.17 -2.91
CA ASN A 93 -10.14 -14.56 -2.45
C ASN A 93 -8.88 -15.38 -2.73
N ASN A 94 -8.39 -15.36 -3.95
CA ASN A 94 -7.35 -16.30 -4.36
C ASN A 94 -6.50 -15.66 -5.46
N ALA A 95 -5.30 -15.24 -5.13
CA ALA A 95 -4.42 -14.63 -6.11
C ALA A 95 -3.00 -14.50 -5.59
N MET A 96 -2.04 -14.55 -6.51
CA MET A 96 -0.73 -13.99 -6.31
C MET A 96 -0.80 -12.51 -6.67
N ALA A 97 -0.35 -11.67 -5.79
CA ALA A 97 -0.50 -10.22 -5.94
C ALA A 97 0.73 -9.47 -5.45
N LYS A 98 0.72 -8.17 -5.66
CA LYS A 98 1.73 -7.25 -5.12
C LYS A 98 1.02 -6.11 -4.43
N VAL A 99 1.50 -5.77 -3.25
CA VAL A 99 1.14 -4.54 -2.56
C VAL A 99 2.17 -3.48 -2.93
N ALA A 100 1.71 -2.35 -3.40
CA ALA A 100 2.56 -1.23 -3.78
C ALA A 100 2.24 -0.01 -2.93
N ILE A 101 3.27 0.64 -2.43
CA ILE A 101 3.15 1.88 -1.69
C ILE A 101 4.07 2.90 -2.36
N SER A 102 3.54 4.06 -2.68
CA SER A 102 4.32 5.12 -3.29
C SER A 102 3.97 6.47 -2.70
N ILE A 103 4.96 7.35 -2.70
CA ILE A 103 4.80 8.75 -2.29
C ILE A 103 5.22 9.62 -3.47
N TRP A 104 4.35 10.55 -3.82
CA TRP A 104 4.53 11.45 -4.94
C TRP A 104 4.50 12.89 -4.46
N GLN A 105 5.19 13.75 -5.17
CA GLN A 105 4.97 15.18 -5.00
C GLN A 105 3.56 15.55 -5.45
N LYS A 106 3.08 16.68 -4.96
CA LYS A 106 1.79 17.24 -5.33
C LYS A 106 1.53 17.17 -6.83
N ASN A 107 0.33 16.76 -7.19
CA ASN A 107 -0.11 16.57 -8.57
C ASN A 107 0.74 15.57 -9.37
N ARG A 108 1.38 14.64 -8.67
CA ARG A 108 2.21 13.58 -9.27
C ARG A 108 3.33 14.09 -10.18
N THR A 109 3.87 15.24 -9.84
CA THR A 109 4.96 15.85 -10.64
C THR A 109 6.25 15.05 -10.56
N ALA A 110 6.48 14.37 -9.44
CA ALA A 110 7.63 13.48 -9.28
C ALA A 110 7.32 12.39 -8.26
N LYS A 111 7.79 11.20 -8.54
CA LYS A 111 7.74 10.07 -7.60
C LYS A 111 8.91 10.21 -6.65
N LEU A 112 8.61 10.34 -5.36
CA LEU A 112 9.63 10.46 -4.32
C LEU A 112 10.06 9.11 -3.82
N PHE A 113 9.14 8.16 -3.79
CA PHE A 113 9.33 6.87 -3.18
C PHE A 113 8.40 5.84 -3.82
N TRP A 114 8.89 4.62 -3.96
CA TRP A 114 8.07 3.50 -4.42
C TRP A 114 8.59 2.21 -3.81
N TRP A 115 7.67 1.43 -3.26
CA TRP A 115 7.96 0.16 -2.63
C TRP A 115 6.91 -0.86 -3.03
N ARG A 116 7.33 -2.08 -3.28
CA ARG A 116 6.46 -3.14 -3.74
C ARG A 116 6.87 -4.46 -3.10
N ILE A 117 5.89 -5.25 -2.69
CA ILE A 117 6.12 -6.57 -2.13
C ILE A 117 5.13 -7.58 -2.67
N PRO A 118 5.60 -8.77 -3.06
CA PRO A 118 4.70 -9.85 -3.42
C PRO A 118 4.01 -10.43 -2.19
N VAL A 119 2.73 -10.72 -2.32
CA VAL A 119 1.89 -11.36 -1.31
C VAL A 119 1.04 -12.43 -1.96
N GLU A 120 0.51 -13.35 -1.16
CA GLU A 120 -0.39 -14.38 -1.61
C GLU A 120 -1.71 -14.29 -0.84
N PHE A 121 -2.81 -14.27 -1.57
CA PHE A 121 -4.14 -14.41 -1.02
C PHE A 121 -4.61 -15.82 -1.24
N LYS A 122 -4.79 -16.55 -0.14
CA LYS A 122 -5.25 -17.93 -0.16
C LYS A 122 -6.74 -17.95 0.10
N GLY A 123 -7.50 -18.27 -0.93
CA GLY A 123 -8.95 -18.35 -0.80
C GLY A 123 -9.40 -19.56 -0.01
N ILE A 124 -10.61 -19.47 0.48
CA ILE A 124 -11.38 -20.65 0.89
C ILE A 124 -12.00 -21.23 -0.36
N ASP A 125 -12.29 -22.53 -0.30
CA ASP A 125 -12.78 -23.26 -1.46
C ASP A 125 -14.24 -22.92 -1.77
N TYR A 126 -14.46 -21.69 -2.23
CA TYR A 126 -15.75 -21.24 -2.72
C TYR A 126 -15.68 -21.04 -4.23
N SER A 127 -16.73 -21.39 -4.89
CA SER A 127 -16.87 -21.20 -6.32
C SER A 127 -17.31 -19.79 -6.71
N MET A 128 -17.11 -18.80 -5.87
CA MET A 128 -17.71 -17.46 -5.99
C MET A 128 -16.80 -16.44 -6.66
N GLY A 129 -15.71 -16.87 -7.28
CA GLY A 129 -14.79 -15.95 -7.94
C GLY A 129 -13.63 -15.52 -7.04
N LYS A 130 -12.88 -14.52 -7.48
CA LYS A 130 -11.62 -14.12 -6.84
C LYS A 130 -11.78 -13.07 -5.75
N ASN A 131 -12.87 -12.33 -5.77
CA ASN A 131 -13.05 -11.16 -4.93
C ASN A 131 -14.27 -11.30 -4.03
N PHE A 132 -14.15 -10.77 -2.83
CA PHE A 132 -15.26 -10.61 -1.92
C PHE A 132 -15.51 -9.13 -1.68
N LEU A 133 -16.77 -8.79 -1.44
CA LEU A 133 -17.09 -7.48 -0.91
C LEU A 133 -17.10 -7.54 0.61
N ASP A 134 -16.48 -6.55 1.22
CA ASP A 134 -16.61 -6.36 2.66
C ASP A 134 -17.76 -5.38 2.89
N VAL A 135 -18.84 -5.92 3.44
CA VAL A 135 -20.08 -5.17 3.62
C VAL A 135 -20.45 -5.14 5.10
N GLU A 136 -20.58 -3.94 5.63
CA GLU A 136 -21.14 -3.74 6.94
C GLU A 136 -22.63 -3.43 6.82
N TYR A 137 -23.42 -4.10 7.65
CA TYR A 137 -24.86 -3.85 7.72
C TYR A 137 -25.19 -3.28 9.10
N VAL A 138 -25.84 -2.13 9.10
CA VAL A 138 -26.30 -1.51 10.32
C VAL A 138 -27.82 -1.39 10.28
N PHE A 139 -28.47 -2.01 11.25
CA PHE A 139 -29.92 -1.94 11.40
C PHE A 139 -30.28 -0.97 12.54
N LYS A 140 -31.12 -0.03 12.24
CA LYS A 140 -31.54 0.96 13.22
C LYS A 140 -33.03 0.91 13.48
#